data_97d2fcbb08871fcd1597c6364c084d91
#
_entry.id   97d2fcbb08871fcd1597c6364c084d91
#
_cell.length_a   1.000
_cell.length_b   1.000
_cell.length_c   1.000
_cell.angle_alpha   90.00
_cell.angle_beta   90.00
_cell.angle_gamma   90.00
#
_symmetry.space_group_name_H-M   'P 1'
#
loop_
_entity.id
_entity.type
_entity.pdbx_description
1 polymer ?
#
loop_
_entity_poly.entity_id
_entity_poly.type
_entity_poly.pdbx_seq_one_letter_code
_entity_poly.pdbx_strand_id
1 'polypeptide(L)'
;MVEASSYLSHTRFKESLFTNLLSSINHRIVIIDTAPSWGEVSRNILMYVDYVIVPVVTDYLGFSGCDQIMTYVDEFKASMLGECKAEVLGIAITRSHPRTKLAQTIKAGLCERWSDLLFKRIIEESVSIQEAPAFQQNIFEYRKGHTRGAKMYDLLCREIMHRIVARQKGRQSDY
;
A
#
# COMPACT_ATOMS: atom_id res chain seq x y z
N MET A 1 -14.25 10.09 9.91
CA MET A 1 -14.29 9.69 8.48
C MET A 1 -15.60 10.06 7.77
N VAL A 2 -16.77 9.87 8.38
CA VAL A 2 -18.07 10.22 7.76
C VAL A 2 -18.18 11.73 7.47
N GLU A 3 -17.69 12.59 8.37
CA GLU A 3 -17.74 14.05 8.20
C GLU A 3 -16.83 14.53 7.04
N ALA A 4 -15.64 13.93 6.88
CA ALA A 4 -14.75 14.29 5.77
C ALA A 4 -15.37 13.94 4.40
N SER A 5 -16.05 12.79 4.30
CA SER A 5 -16.70 12.36 3.06
C SER A 5 -17.86 13.29 2.67
N SER A 6 -18.67 13.76 3.65
CA SER A 6 -19.77 14.68 3.38
C SER A 6 -19.27 16.07 2.97
N TYR A 7 -18.16 16.55 3.54
CA TYR A 7 -17.55 17.81 3.17
C TYR A 7 -17.01 17.79 1.73
N LEU A 8 -16.35 16.70 1.35
CA LEU A 8 -15.81 16.52 -0.01
C LEU A 8 -16.90 16.52 -1.08
N SER A 9 -18.10 15.97 -0.79
CA SER A 9 -19.18 15.89 -1.76
C SER A 9 -19.72 17.26 -2.22
N HIS A 10 -19.47 18.34 -1.49
CA HIS A 10 -19.94 19.70 -1.78
C HIS A 10 -18.84 20.63 -2.33
N THR A 11 -17.60 20.17 -2.52
CA THR A 11 -16.47 21.01 -2.92
C THR A 11 -16.20 20.90 -4.43
N ARG A 12 -15.95 22.03 -5.09
CA ARG A 12 -15.81 22.15 -6.55
C ARG A 12 -14.51 21.54 -7.09
N PHE A 13 -13.49 21.33 -6.24
CA PHE A 13 -12.19 20.69 -6.55
C PHE A 13 -11.92 19.55 -5.55
N LYS A 14 -12.78 18.55 -5.60
CA LYS A 14 -12.83 17.46 -4.63
C LYS A 14 -11.50 16.67 -4.56
N GLU A 15 -10.89 16.44 -5.72
CA GLU A 15 -9.72 15.58 -5.85
C GLU A 15 -8.41 16.24 -5.39
N SER A 16 -8.39 17.58 -5.23
CA SER A 16 -7.18 18.31 -4.81
C SER A 16 -7.18 18.76 -3.35
N LEU A 17 -8.24 18.44 -2.59
CA LEU A 17 -8.38 18.92 -1.23
C LEU A 17 -7.28 18.42 -0.31
N PHE A 18 -6.90 17.15 -0.42
CA PHE A 18 -5.81 16.57 0.38
C PHE A 18 -4.46 17.19 0.05
N THR A 19 -4.20 17.52 -1.20
CA THR A 19 -2.98 18.24 -1.60
C THR A 19 -2.86 19.56 -0.85
N ASN A 20 -3.94 20.31 -0.74
CA ASN A 20 -3.94 21.57 -0.02
C ASN A 20 -3.84 21.41 1.50
N LEU A 21 -4.60 20.46 2.08
CA LEU A 21 -4.61 20.20 3.52
C LEU A 21 -3.26 19.65 4.04
N LEU A 22 -2.63 18.79 3.25
CA LEU A 22 -1.40 18.11 3.65
C LEU A 22 -0.12 18.80 3.16
N SER A 23 -0.24 19.89 2.40
CA SER A 23 0.91 20.69 1.92
C SER A 23 1.78 21.26 3.04
N SER A 24 1.22 21.46 4.23
CA SER A 24 1.94 21.93 5.42
C SER A 24 2.75 20.81 6.14
N ILE A 25 2.57 19.55 5.76
CA ILE A 25 3.30 18.44 6.36
C ILE A 25 4.73 18.43 5.84
N ASN A 26 5.67 18.82 6.71
CA ASN A 26 7.10 18.85 6.37
C ASN A 26 7.81 17.56 6.81
N HIS A 27 7.37 16.41 6.29
CA HIS A 27 8.02 15.13 6.50
C HIS A 27 8.50 14.53 5.16
N ARG A 28 9.66 13.88 5.20
CA ARG A 28 10.23 13.23 4.00
C ARG A 28 9.42 12.02 3.52
N ILE A 29 8.71 11.38 4.44
CA ILE A 29 7.85 10.21 4.16
C ILE A 29 6.55 10.43 4.92
N VAL A 30 5.44 10.32 4.21
CA VAL A 30 4.09 10.33 4.76
C VAL A 30 3.42 9.03 4.38
N ILE A 31 2.90 8.30 5.35
CA ILE A 31 2.17 7.05 5.15
C ILE A 31 0.70 7.32 5.46
N ILE A 32 -0.17 7.03 4.51
CA ILE A 32 -1.61 7.21 4.64
C ILE A 32 -2.26 5.83 4.66
N ASP A 33 -2.84 5.46 5.80
CA ASP A 33 -3.68 4.27 5.92
C ASP A 33 -5.09 4.59 5.43
N THR A 34 -5.65 3.71 4.60
CA THR A 34 -6.93 3.94 3.93
C THR A 34 -7.98 2.92 4.33
N ALA A 35 -9.22 3.36 4.46
CA ALA A 35 -10.33 2.43 4.57
C ALA A 35 -10.53 1.66 3.24
N PRO A 36 -11.04 0.42 3.27
CA PRO A 36 -11.28 -0.39 2.08
C PRO A 36 -12.55 0.09 1.34
N SER A 37 -12.60 1.36 0.99
CA SER A 37 -13.74 1.97 0.29
C SER A 37 -13.24 2.89 -0.82
N TRP A 38 -13.85 2.75 -1.99
CA TRP A 38 -13.56 3.56 -3.16
C TRP A 38 -14.50 4.75 -3.21
N GLY A 39 -14.14 5.80 -2.48
CA GLY A 39 -14.92 7.02 -2.41
C GLY A 39 -14.06 8.25 -2.66
N GLU A 40 -14.63 9.41 -2.38
CA GLU A 40 -13.99 10.71 -2.55
C GLU A 40 -12.67 10.82 -1.78
N VAL A 41 -12.60 10.21 -0.59
CA VAL A 41 -11.37 10.20 0.24
C VAL A 41 -10.24 9.46 -0.47
N SER A 42 -10.52 8.26 -1.01
CA SER A 42 -9.52 7.46 -1.72
C SER A 42 -9.02 8.16 -3.00
N ARG A 43 -9.92 8.85 -3.73
CA ARG A 43 -9.56 9.66 -4.89
C ARG A 43 -8.61 10.80 -4.54
N ASN A 44 -8.94 11.54 -3.48
CA ASN A 44 -8.06 12.60 -2.99
C ASN A 44 -6.70 12.09 -2.54
N ILE A 45 -6.66 10.93 -1.89
CA ILE A 45 -5.40 10.30 -1.50
C ILE A 45 -4.58 9.95 -2.74
N LEU A 46 -5.18 9.35 -3.78
CA LEU A 46 -4.50 9.03 -5.04
C LEU A 46 -3.94 10.28 -5.74
N MET A 47 -4.63 11.42 -5.65
CA MET A 47 -4.11 12.68 -6.20
C MET A 47 -2.90 13.23 -5.42
N TYR A 48 -2.78 12.88 -4.13
CA TYR A 48 -1.73 13.39 -3.25
C TYR A 48 -0.48 12.52 -3.19
N VAL A 49 -0.64 11.18 -3.23
CA VAL A 49 0.48 10.26 -3.00
C VAL A 49 1.35 10.06 -4.23
N ASP A 50 2.64 9.81 -4.01
CA ASP A 50 3.54 9.38 -5.08
C ASP A 50 3.39 7.89 -5.38
N TYR A 51 3.18 7.08 -4.35
CA TYR A 51 3.20 5.63 -4.43
C TYR A 51 2.05 4.97 -3.70
N VAL A 52 1.54 3.89 -4.29
CA VAL A 52 0.55 3.00 -3.70
C VAL A 52 1.19 1.65 -3.41
N ILE A 53 1.01 1.14 -2.20
CA ILE A 53 1.37 -0.23 -1.84
C ILE A 53 0.08 -0.99 -1.58
N VAL A 54 -0.09 -2.13 -2.23
CA VAL A 54 -1.28 -2.95 -2.12
C VAL A 54 -1.00 -4.17 -1.24
N PRO A 55 -1.45 -4.19 0.04
CA PRO A 55 -1.32 -5.37 0.87
C PRO A 55 -2.35 -6.43 0.47
N VAL A 56 -1.91 -7.68 0.32
CA VAL A 56 -2.76 -8.80 -0.10
C VAL A 56 -2.58 -9.98 0.84
N VAL A 57 -3.69 -10.51 1.34
CA VAL A 57 -3.71 -11.80 2.05
C VAL A 57 -3.80 -12.92 1.02
N THR A 58 -3.15 -14.07 1.30
CA THR A 58 -3.15 -15.22 0.38
C THR A 58 -4.42 -16.06 0.50
N ASP A 59 -5.56 -15.41 0.27
CA ASP A 59 -6.88 -16.05 0.14
C ASP A 59 -7.60 -15.53 -1.11
N TYR A 60 -8.78 -16.09 -1.40
CA TYR A 60 -9.55 -15.72 -2.59
C TYR A 60 -10.00 -14.25 -2.57
N LEU A 61 -10.43 -13.77 -1.41
CA LEU A 61 -10.89 -12.38 -1.27
C LEU A 61 -9.73 -11.39 -1.44
N GLY A 62 -8.55 -11.72 -0.91
CA GLY A 62 -7.35 -10.92 -1.09
C GLY A 62 -6.91 -10.82 -2.55
N PHE A 63 -6.97 -11.94 -3.30
CA PHE A 63 -6.68 -11.92 -4.74
C PHE A 63 -7.68 -11.07 -5.52
N SER A 64 -8.98 -11.29 -5.31
CA SER A 64 -10.03 -10.51 -5.96
C SER A 64 -9.97 -9.03 -5.60
N GLY A 65 -9.70 -8.72 -4.32
CA GLY A 65 -9.53 -7.34 -3.84
C GLY A 65 -8.32 -6.66 -4.49
N CYS A 66 -7.21 -7.38 -4.67
CA CYS A 66 -6.04 -6.86 -5.38
C CYS A 66 -6.39 -6.47 -6.82
N ASP A 67 -7.09 -7.33 -7.54
CA ASP A 67 -7.52 -7.07 -8.91
C ASP A 67 -8.41 -5.84 -9.01
N GLN A 68 -9.38 -5.71 -8.11
CA GLN A 68 -10.24 -4.53 -8.04
C GLN A 68 -9.46 -3.24 -7.76
N ILE A 69 -8.47 -3.30 -6.83
CA ILE A 69 -7.62 -2.15 -6.51
C ILE A 69 -6.80 -1.72 -7.74
N MET A 70 -6.18 -2.67 -8.41
CA MET A 70 -5.36 -2.39 -9.60
C MET A 70 -6.20 -1.75 -10.70
N THR A 71 -7.35 -2.34 -11.01
CA THR A 71 -8.30 -1.79 -12.00
C THR A 71 -8.75 -0.37 -11.63
N TYR A 72 -9.12 -0.15 -10.37
CA TYR A 72 -9.57 1.15 -9.91
C TYR A 72 -8.49 2.24 -10.02
N VAL A 73 -7.25 1.93 -9.64
CA VAL A 73 -6.13 2.87 -9.76
C VAL A 73 -5.91 3.24 -11.23
N ASP A 74 -5.93 2.27 -12.12
CA ASP A 74 -5.72 2.50 -13.55
C ASP A 74 -6.86 3.33 -14.18
N GLU A 75 -8.12 2.98 -13.89
CA GLU A 75 -9.30 3.74 -14.34
C GLU A 75 -9.30 5.18 -13.82
N PHE A 76 -8.97 5.36 -12.54
CA PHE A 76 -8.89 6.67 -11.94
C PHE A 76 -7.80 7.52 -12.59
N LYS A 77 -6.60 6.97 -12.78
CA LYS A 77 -5.50 7.67 -13.47
C LYS A 77 -5.89 8.07 -14.89
N ALA A 78 -6.53 7.17 -15.63
CA ALA A 78 -7.02 7.46 -16.97
C ALA A 78 -8.04 8.61 -16.99
N SER A 79 -8.95 8.65 -16.00
CA SER A 79 -9.96 9.71 -15.87
C SER A 79 -9.38 11.08 -15.51
N MET A 80 -8.20 11.13 -14.90
CA MET A 80 -7.53 12.37 -14.46
C MET A 80 -6.60 12.97 -15.54
N LEU A 81 -6.59 12.45 -16.76
CA LEU A 81 -5.88 13.02 -17.92
C LEU A 81 -4.40 13.36 -17.64
N GLY A 82 -3.74 12.57 -16.82
CA GLY A 82 -2.32 12.74 -16.44
C GLY A 82 -2.05 13.59 -15.20
N GLU A 83 -3.07 14.16 -14.56
CA GLU A 83 -2.88 14.90 -13.30
C GLU A 83 -2.56 13.98 -12.11
N CYS A 84 -3.08 12.75 -12.09
CA CYS A 84 -2.78 11.77 -11.05
C CYS A 84 -1.41 11.10 -11.31
N LYS A 85 -0.44 11.42 -10.46
CA LYS A 85 0.95 10.91 -10.56
C LYS A 85 1.20 9.66 -9.73
N ALA A 86 0.21 9.19 -8.96
CA ALA A 86 0.34 7.99 -8.16
C ALA A 86 0.78 6.79 -8.98
N GLU A 87 1.76 6.05 -8.49
CA GLU A 87 2.22 4.79 -9.11
C GLU A 87 2.04 3.64 -8.14
N VAL A 88 1.58 2.49 -8.63
CA VAL A 88 1.62 1.27 -7.82
C VAL A 88 3.08 0.85 -7.67
N LEU A 89 3.64 1.05 -6.50
CA LEU A 89 5.02 0.67 -6.15
C LEU A 89 5.17 -0.84 -6.06
N GLY A 90 4.15 -1.49 -5.54
CA GLY A 90 4.14 -2.95 -5.45
C GLY A 90 3.01 -3.53 -4.63
N ILE A 91 2.90 -4.86 -4.74
CA ILE A 91 1.94 -5.71 -4.03
C ILE A 91 2.69 -6.45 -2.94
N ALA A 92 2.27 -6.25 -1.68
CA ALA A 92 2.87 -6.87 -0.50
C ALA A 92 2.00 -8.04 0.00
N ILE A 93 2.49 -9.27 -0.14
CA ILE A 93 1.82 -10.44 0.41
C ILE A 93 1.98 -10.41 1.94
N THR A 94 0.85 -10.43 2.64
CA THR A 94 0.78 -10.36 4.11
C THR A 94 -0.03 -11.53 4.68
N ARG A 95 0.15 -11.81 5.97
CA ARG A 95 -0.58 -12.87 6.71
C ARG A 95 -0.59 -14.21 5.97
N SER A 96 0.50 -14.51 5.28
CA SER A 96 0.59 -15.70 4.43
C SER A 96 0.92 -16.95 5.24
N HIS A 97 0.28 -18.05 4.85
CA HIS A 97 0.62 -19.41 5.29
C HIS A 97 1.28 -20.16 4.12
N PRO A 98 2.59 -19.97 3.85
CA PRO A 98 3.23 -20.42 2.59
C PRO A 98 3.20 -21.91 2.35
N ARG A 99 2.92 -22.72 3.38
CA ARG A 99 2.81 -24.19 3.29
C ARG A 99 1.46 -24.67 2.78
N THR A 100 0.44 -23.81 2.73
CA THR A 100 -0.89 -24.19 2.25
C THR A 100 -0.95 -24.17 0.73
N LYS A 101 -1.67 -25.14 0.14
CA LYS A 101 -1.91 -25.16 -1.31
C LYS A 101 -2.57 -23.87 -1.79
N LEU A 102 -3.55 -23.36 -1.03
CA LEU A 102 -4.25 -22.14 -1.37
C LEU A 102 -3.29 -20.94 -1.49
N ALA A 103 -2.42 -20.73 -0.49
CA ALA A 103 -1.45 -19.64 -0.52
C ALA A 103 -0.49 -19.75 -1.70
N GLN A 104 -0.08 -20.97 -2.05
CA GLN A 104 0.77 -21.23 -3.21
C GLN A 104 0.06 -20.90 -4.52
N THR A 105 -1.21 -21.32 -4.66
CA THR A 105 -2.04 -21.03 -5.84
C THR A 105 -2.27 -19.52 -5.99
N ILE A 106 -2.66 -18.84 -4.92
CA ILE A 106 -2.88 -17.38 -4.95
C ILE A 106 -1.58 -16.65 -5.29
N LYS A 107 -0.46 -17.03 -4.67
CA LYS A 107 0.84 -16.45 -5.01
C LYS A 107 1.21 -16.66 -6.47
N ALA A 108 0.98 -17.85 -7.02
CA ALA A 108 1.22 -18.13 -8.43
C ALA A 108 0.37 -17.24 -9.34
N GLY A 109 -0.93 -17.08 -9.06
CA GLY A 109 -1.81 -16.19 -9.81
C GLY A 109 -1.41 -14.72 -9.72
N LEU A 110 -0.98 -14.25 -8.54
CA LEU A 110 -0.43 -12.89 -8.38
C LEU A 110 0.86 -12.71 -9.19
N CYS A 111 1.73 -13.73 -9.20
CA CYS A 111 2.99 -13.71 -9.94
C CYS A 111 2.74 -13.72 -11.46
N GLU A 112 1.79 -14.52 -11.94
CA GLU A 112 1.42 -14.56 -13.35
C GLU A 112 0.92 -13.21 -13.85
N ARG A 113 0.14 -12.50 -13.02
CA ARG A 113 -0.55 -11.28 -13.42
C ARG A 113 0.27 -10.00 -13.16
N TRP A 114 1.07 -9.96 -12.08
CA TRP A 114 1.79 -8.77 -11.61
C TRP A 114 3.20 -9.08 -11.10
N SER A 115 3.97 -9.93 -11.78
CA SER A 115 5.32 -10.38 -11.34
C SER A 115 6.22 -9.22 -10.92
N ASP A 116 6.25 -8.14 -11.71
CA ASP A 116 7.15 -7.00 -11.52
C ASP A 116 6.73 -6.10 -10.35
N LEU A 117 5.46 -6.17 -9.97
CA LEU A 117 4.91 -5.42 -8.85
C LEU A 117 4.99 -6.19 -7.53
N LEU A 118 5.12 -7.52 -7.55
CA LEU A 118 5.22 -8.27 -6.31
C LEU A 118 6.50 -7.93 -5.55
N PHE A 119 6.36 -7.64 -4.25
CA PHE A 119 7.51 -7.62 -3.37
C PHE A 119 8.01 -9.05 -3.15
N LYS A 120 9.32 -9.22 -3.17
CA LYS A 120 9.97 -10.52 -2.92
C LYS A 120 9.79 -10.95 -1.46
N ARG A 121 9.65 -9.97 -0.55
CA ARG A 121 9.50 -10.20 0.88
C ARG A 121 8.04 -10.37 1.24
N ILE A 122 7.74 -11.52 1.85
CA ILE A 122 6.40 -11.92 2.28
C ILE A 122 6.33 -11.79 3.79
N ILE A 123 5.25 -11.21 4.29
CA ILE A 123 4.94 -11.20 5.71
C ILE A 123 4.09 -12.44 6.01
N GLU A 124 4.73 -13.44 6.60
CA GLU A 124 4.02 -14.64 7.05
C GLU A 124 3.26 -14.35 8.36
N GLU A 125 2.23 -15.13 8.62
CA GLU A 125 1.55 -15.05 9.91
C GLU A 125 2.52 -15.39 11.04
N SER A 126 2.48 -14.57 12.10
CA SER A 126 3.41 -14.70 13.21
C SER A 126 2.76 -14.24 14.50
N VAL A 127 2.88 -15.06 15.53
CA VAL A 127 2.39 -14.76 16.89
C VAL A 127 2.91 -13.41 17.40
N SER A 128 4.18 -13.09 17.11
CA SER A 128 4.77 -11.80 17.53
C SER A 128 4.08 -10.58 16.91
N ILE A 129 3.56 -10.70 15.68
CA ILE A 129 2.82 -9.62 15.01
C ILE A 129 1.44 -9.45 15.64
N GLN A 130 0.81 -10.56 16.08
CA GLN A 130 -0.50 -10.54 16.74
C GLN A 130 -0.42 -10.05 18.18
N GLU A 131 0.65 -10.40 18.89
CA GLU A 131 0.84 -10.04 20.30
C GLU A 131 1.31 -8.60 20.52
N ALA A 132 2.18 -8.07 19.66
CA ALA A 132 2.77 -6.74 19.85
C ALA A 132 1.72 -5.64 20.14
N PRO A 133 0.60 -5.54 19.40
CA PRO A 133 -0.44 -4.55 19.69
C PRO A 133 -1.11 -4.74 21.05
N ALA A 134 -1.27 -5.98 21.53
CA ALA A 134 -1.84 -6.26 22.84
C ALA A 134 -0.95 -5.72 23.98
N PHE A 135 0.35 -5.59 23.74
CA PHE A 135 1.31 -4.96 24.66
C PHE A 135 1.52 -3.47 24.38
N GLN A 136 0.70 -2.86 23.50
CA GLN A 136 0.84 -1.45 23.09
C GLN A 136 2.24 -1.11 22.54
N GLN A 137 2.87 -2.07 21.87
CA GLN A 137 4.20 -1.97 21.30
C GLN A 137 4.12 -2.16 19.77
N ASN A 138 4.96 -1.46 19.04
CA ASN A 138 5.19 -1.82 17.66
C ASN A 138 6.08 -3.09 17.58
N ILE A 139 6.11 -3.73 16.41
CA ILE A 139 6.83 -5.00 16.24
C ILE A 139 8.34 -4.91 16.51
N PHE A 140 8.93 -3.72 16.36
CA PHE A 140 10.36 -3.49 16.61
C PHE A 140 10.67 -3.24 18.09
N GLU A 141 9.70 -2.77 18.88
CA GLU A 141 9.80 -2.62 20.33
C GLU A 141 9.50 -3.93 21.04
N TYR A 142 8.52 -4.69 20.52
CA TYR A 142 8.13 -5.97 21.08
C TYR A 142 9.30 -6.94 21.13
N ARG A 143 9.60 -7.46 22.32
CA ARG A 143 10.78 -8.32 22.60
C ARG A 143 12.09 -7.72 22.05
N LYS A 144 12.24 -6.38 22.13
CA LYS A 144 13.41 -5.62 21.62
C LYS A 144 13.69 -5.87 20.12
N GLY A 145 12.65 -6.14 19.34
CA GLY A 145 12.78 -6.40 17.91
C GLY A 145 13.37 -7.77 17.52
N HIS A 146 13.72 -8.63 18.52
CA HIS A 146 14.30 -9.95 18.26
C HIS A 146 13.25 -11.00 17.91
N THR A 147 12.36 -10.66 16.94
CA THR A 147 11.28 -11.53 16.51
C THR A 147 11.34 -11.80 15.01
N ARG A 148 10.76 -12.92 14.57
CA ARG A 148 10.60 -13.21 13.15
C ARG A 148 9.76 -12.14 12.45
N GLY A 149 8.71 -11.64 13.13
CA GLY A 149 7.85 -10.58 12.60
C GLY A 149 8.63 -9.30 12.33
N ALA A 150 9.43 -8.82 13.29
CA ALA A 150 10.27 -7.64 13.11
C ALA A 150 11.23 -7.79 11.93
N LYS A 151 11.88 -8.95 11.80
CA LYS A 151 12.80 -9.22 10.69
C LYS A 151 12.10 -9.20 9.33
N MET A 152 10.88 -9.77 9.23
CA MET A 152 10.12 -9.76 7.98
C MET A 152 9.75 -8.33 7.56
N TYR A 153 9.29 -7.50 8.50
CA TYR A 153 8.96 -6.10 8.23
C TYR A 153 10.19 -5.26 7.88
N ASP A 154 11.33 -5.45 8.56
CA ASP A 154 12.59 -4.76 8.22
C ASP A 154 13.00 -5.06 6.78
N LEU A 155 12.96 -6.34 6.37
CA LEU A 155 13.31 -6.74 5.02
C LEU A 155 12.35 -6.18 3.96
N LEU A 156 11.04 -6.15 4.26
CA LEU A 156 10.05 -5.55 3.37
C LEU A 156 10.27 -4.03 3.26
N CYS A 157 10.51 -3.35 4.37
CA CYS A 157 10.77 -1.92 4.40
C CYS A 157 12.01 -1.57 3.54
N ARG A 158 13.09 -2.32 3.66
CA ARG A 158 14.29 -2.14 2.83
C ARG A 158 13.98 -2.31 1.34
N GLU A 159 13.18 -3.31 0.98
CA GLU A 159 12.77 -3.52 -0.41
C GLU A 159 11.90 -2.37 -0.94
N ILE A 160 10.95 -1.87 -0.13
CA ILE A 160 10.13 -0.69 -0.44
C ILE A 160 11.03 0.52 -0.72
N MET A 161 11.93 0.83 0.21
CA MET A 161 12.84 1.97 0.07
C MET A 161 13.75 1.85 -1.16
N HIS A 162 14.24 0.65 -1.45
CA HIS A 162 15.04 0.40 -2.64
C HIS A 162 14.22 0.66 -3.93
N ARG A 163 12.97 0.21 -4.00
CA ARG A 163 12.09 0.47 -5.15
C ARG A 163 11.79 1.96 -5.32
N ILE A 164 11.52 2.69 -4.22
CA ILE A 164 11.31 4.14 -4.26
C ILE A 164 12.52 4.85 -4.87
N VAL A 165 13.73 4.55 -4.37
CA VAL A 165 14.97 5.15 -4.87
C VAL A 165 15.20 4.82 -6.35
N ALA A 166 14.94 3.58 -6.77
CA ALA A 166 15.07 3.18 -8.16
C ALA A 166 14.10 3.95 -9.09
N ARG A 167 12.83 4.11 -8.68
CA ARG A 167 11.82 4.88 -9.43
C ARG A 167 12.19 6.37 -9.53
N GLN A 168 12.68 6.97 -8.45
CA GLN A 168 13.09 8.37 -8.44
C GLN A 168 14.28 8.62 -9.38
N LYS A 169 15.26 7.71 -9.43
CA LYS A 169 16.39 7.80 -10.38
C LYS A 169 15.95 7.68 -11.83
N GLY A 170 15.00 6.76 -12.14
CA GLY A 170 14.44 6.64 -13.49
C GLY A 170 13.76 7.94 -13.93
N ARG A 171 12.96 8.57 -13.09
CA ARG A 171 12.31 9.85 -13.40
C ARG A 171 13.30 11.01 -13.66
N GLN A 172 14.50 10.98 -13.07
CA GLN A 172 15.54 12.01 -13.27
C GLN A 172 16.34 11.81 -14.56
N SER A 173 16.34 10.62 -15.14
CA SER A 173 17.06 10.33 -16.40
C SER A 173 16.23 10.63 -17.66
N ASP A 174 14.93 10.92 -17.50
CA ASP A 174 14.00 11.21 -18.60
C ASP A 174 13.86 12.73 -18.89
N TYR A 175 14.67 13.57 -18.21
CA TYR A 175 14.80 15.02 -18.40
C TYR A 175 16.23 15.38 -18.82
#